data_4a4fb08a2101fb747ead373710e30281
#
_entry.id   4a4fb08a2101fb747ead373710e30281
#
_cell.length_a   1.000
_cell.length_b   1.000
_cell.length_c   1.000
_cell.angle_alpha   90.00
_cell.angle_beta   90.00
_cell.angle_gamma   90.00
#
_symmetry.space_group_name_H-M   'P 1'
#
loop_
_entity.id
_entity.type
_entity.pdbx_description
1 polymer ?
#
loop_
_entity_poly.entity_id
_entity_poly.type
_entity_poly.pdbx_seq_one_letter_code
_entity_poly.pdbx_strand_id
1 'polypeptide(L)'
;MLKASFQKYRLHFKEPSGTSRGILLDKDTYFIRIWEEGAETCFGLGECALFRGLSAEDRPDYEEKLREVCNRIAEIETASLQEWSSIRFGVEMAFADLRQGGKRIYFPSAFSAGEAGIEINGLIWMGDRETMLQRIRAKLDAGFHCIKVKIGAIDFQSELDLLKFIRRRFGREDVELRVDANGAFAPETALERLDALAKYDLHSIEQPIRAGQWEEMARLTSESPLPIAL
;
A
#
# COMPACT_ATOMS: atom_id res chain seq x y z
N MET A 1 -4.57 15.83 -32.22
CA MET A 1 -4.35 16.53 -30.92
C MET A 1 -4.72 15.56 -29.79
N LEU A 2 -3.96 15.56 -28.66
CA LEU A 2 -4.33 14.75 -27.52
C LEU A 2 -5.58 15.29 -26.81
N LYS A 3 -6.44 14.40 -26.41
CA LYS A 3 -7.67 14.66 -25.64
C LYS A 3 -7.67 13.80 -24.38
N ALA A 4 -8.31 14.27 -23.34
CA ALA A 4 -8.49 13.50 -22.11
C ALA A 4 -9.86 13.73 -21.49
N SER A 5 -10.30 12.76 -20.71
CA SER A 5 -11.47 12.85 -19.85
C SER A 5 -11.21 12.05 -18.58
N PHE A 6 -11.95 12.34 -17.51
CA PHE A 6 -11.94 11.51 -16.32
C PHE A 6 -13.34 11.09 -15.91
N GLN A 7 -13.41 9.99 -15.19
CA GLN A 7 -14.65 9.47 -14.62
C GLN A 7 -14.40 9.09 -13.17
N LYS A 8 -15.25 9.60 -12.29
CA LYS A 8 -15.31 9.15 -10.89
C LYS A 8 -15.96 7.78 -10.81
N TYR A 9 -15.38 6.90 -10.02
CA TYR A 9 -15.93 5.58 -9.74
C TYR A 9 -15.87 5.27 -8.25
N ARG A 10 -16.95 4.75 -7.67
CA ARG A 10 -16.98 4.35 -6.27
C ARG A 10 -16.77 2.84 -6.15
N LEU A 11 -15.67 2.48 -5.49
CA LEU A 11 -15.35 1.11 -5.10
C LEU A 11 -16.01 0.82 -3.75
N HIS A 12 -16.63 -0.34 -3.63
CA HIS A 12 -17.16 -0.84 -2.37
C HIS A 12 -16.28 -1.97 -1.88
N PHE A 13 -15.82 -1.89 -0.63
CA PHE A 13 -15.07 -2.98 -0.03
C PHE A 13 -15.99 -4.19 0.18
N LYS A 14 -15.50 -5.39 -0.13
CA LYS A 14 -16.26 -6.64 0.11
C LYS A 14 -16.50 -6.89 1.60
N GLU A 15 -15.58 -6.43 2.44
CA GLU A 15 -15.65 -6.46 3.90
C GLU A 15 -15.16 -5.11 4.44
N PRO A 16 -15.68 -4.64 5.59
CA PRO A 16 -15.17 -3.44 6.23
C PRO A 16 -13.65 -3.55 6.45
N SER A 17 -12.88 -2.58 5.94
CA SER A 17 -11.42 -2.57 6.04
C SER A 17 -10.97 -1.62 7.14
N GLY A 18 -10.52 -2.18 8.27
CA GLY A 18 -9.94 -1.41 9.37
C GLY A 18 -8.57 -0.83 9.00
N THR A 19 -8.36 0.45 9.24
CA THR A 19 -7.07 1.12 9.10
C THR A 19 -6.69 1.76 10.43
N SER A 20 -5.46 2.26 10.56
CA SER A 20 -5.03 3.04 11.72
C SER A 20 -5.83 4.35 11.92
N ARG A 21 -6.64 4.75 10.94
CA ARG A 21 -7.43 5.99 10.94
C ARG A 21 -8.95 5.77 10.90
N GLY A 22 -9.41 4.53 10.91
CA GLY A 22 -10.83 4.19 10.87
C GLY A 22 -11.17 3.02 9.96
N ILE A 23 -12.48 2.78 9.79
CA ILE A 23 -13.00 1.69 8.97
C ILE A 23 -13.42 2.25 7.61
N LEU A 24 -12.90 1.65 6.54
CA LEU A 24 -13.28 1.98 5.17
C LEU A 24 -14.36 1.01 4.69
N LEU A 25 -15.46 1.55 4.19
CA LEU A 25 -16.56 0.82 3.55
C LEU A 25 -16.56 1.01 2.04
N ASP A 26 -16.13 2.17 1.59
CA ASP A 26 -16.00 2.52 0.18
C ASP A 26 -14.78 3.42 -0.06
N LYS A 27 -14.43 3.58 -1.34
CA LYS A 27 -13.37 4.44 -1.81
C LYS A 27 -13.76 5.06 -3.15
N ASP A 28 -13.76 6.37 -3.25
CA ASP A 28 -13.83 7.05 -4.54
C ASP A 28 -12.46 6.97 -5.24
N THR A 29 -12.46 6.61 -6.50
CA THR A 29 -11.30 6.70 -7.38
C THR A 29 -11.67 7.39 -8.68
N TYR A 30 -10.67 7.81 -9.46
CA TYR A 30 -10.90 8.52 -10.71
C TYR A 30 -10.08 7.86 -11.81
N PHE A 31 -10.75 7.42 -12.86
CA PHE A 31 -10.09 6.89 -14.05
C PHE A 31 -9.90 8.02 -15.06
N ILE A 32 -8.68 8.25 -15.51
CA ILE A 32 -8.36 9.18 -16.59
C ILE A 32 -8.10 8.39 -17.89
N ARG A 33 -8.69 8.87 -18.99
CA ARG A 33 -8.48 8.34 -20.34
C ARG A 33 -7.80 9.41 -21.18
N ILE A 34 -6.79 9.02 -21.95
CA ILE A 34 -6.06 9.89 -22.89
C ILE A 34 -6.08 9.21 -24.25
N TRP A 35 -6.39 9.96 -25.30
CA TRP A 35 -6.44 9.43 -26.67
C TRP A 35 -6.03 10.51 -27.68
N GLU A 36 -5.74 10.10 -28.91
CA GLU A 36 -5.59 11.01 -30.04
C GLU A 36 -6.96 11.32 -30.67
N GLU A 37 -7.21 12.58 -30.98
CA GLU A 37 -8.41 13.03 -31.64
C GLU A 37 -8.60 12.26 -32.98
N GLY A 38 -9.77 11.65 -33.14
CA GLY A 38 -10.08 10.75 -34.28
C GLY A 38 -9.70 9.28 -34.06
N ALA A 39 -9.12 8.95 -32.90
CA ALA A 39 -8.75 7.58 -32.54
C ALA A 39 -9.26 7.19 -31.12
N GLU A 40 -10.49 7.56 -30.79
CA GLU A 40 -11.08 7.45 -29.45
C GLU A 40 -11.20 6.00 -28.93
N THR A 41 -11.16 5.01 -29.84
CA THR A 41 -11.19 3.58 -29.48
C THR A 41 -9.82 3.10 -28.96
N CYS A 42 -8.72 3.76 -29.33
CA CYS A 42 -7.39 3.50 -28.82
C CYS A 42 -7.05 4.57 -27.77
N PHE A 43 -7.19 4.22 -26.51
CA PHE A 43 -6.96 5.15 -25.41
C PHE A 43 -6.08 4.52 -24.33
N GLY A 44 -5.23 5.35 -23.72
CA GLY A 44 -4.54 5.00 -22.49
C GLY A 44 -5.42 5.26 -21.29
N LEU A 45 -5.36 4.36 -20.31
CA LEU A 45 -6.11 4.43 -19.06
C LEU A 45 -5.16 4.55 -17.87
N GLY A 46 -5.45 5.44 -16.93
CA GLY A 46 -4.77 5.54 -15.65
C GLY A 46 -5.75 5.71 -14.51
N GLU A 47 -5.33 5.39 -13.30
CA GLU A 47 -6.12 5.55 -12.09
C GLU A 47 -5.51 6.61 -11.20
N CYS A 48 -6.29 7.63 -10.85
CA CYS A 48 -5.96 8.63 -9.85
C CYS A 48 -6.58 8.18 -8.52
N ALA A 49 -5.80 7.42 -7.75
CA ALA A 49 -6.27 6.63 -6.60
C ALA A 49 -6.22 7.44 -5.28
N LEU A 50 -7.05 8.47 -5.16
CA LEU A 50 -7.17 9.28 -3.96
C LEU A 50 -7.78 8.50 -2.79
N PHE A 51 -7.19 8.62 -1.59
CA PHE A 51 -7.83 8.21 -0.34
C PHE A 51 -8.24 9.42 0.48
N ARG A 52 -9.54 9.57 0.70
CA ARG A 52 -10.09 10.64 1.56
C ARG A 52 -9.60 10.49 3.00
N GLY A 53 -9.18 11.61 3.60
CA GLY A 53 -8.61 11.65 4.95
C GLY A 53 -7.20 11.07 5.08
N LEU A 54 -6.58 10.58 3.98
CA LEU A 54 -5.27 9.92 4.01
C LEU A 54 -4.27 10.54 3.04
N SER A 55 -4.66 10.77 1.79
CA SER A 55 -3.78 11.32 0.76
C SER A 55 -3.45 12.78 1.04
N ALA A 56 -2.20 13.19 0.83
CA ALA A 56 -1.75 14.57 1.04
C ALA A 56 -2.52 15.57 0.16
N GLU A 57 -2.92 15.13 -1.04
CA GLU A 57 -3.74 15.90 -1.97
C GLU A 57 -5.26 15.74 -1.78
N ASP A 58 -5.73 15.25 -0.62
CA ASP A 58 -7.16 15.22 -0.29
C ASP A 58 -7.68 16.64 -0.03
N ARG A 59 -7.99 17.35 -1.11
CA ARG A 59 -8.40 18.76 -1.12
C ARG A 59 -9.75 18.91 -1.83
N PRO A 60 -10.54 19.94 -1.47
CA PRO A 60 -11.83 20.19 -2.10
C PRO A 60 -11.75 20.44 -3.61
N ASP A 61 -10.63 21.00 -4.10
CA ASP A 61 -10.36 21.34 -5.49
C ASP A 61 -9.80 20.17 -6.34
N TYR A 62 -9.79 18.93 -5.81
CA TYR A 62 -9.23 17.76 -6.50
C TYR A 62 -9.87 17.50 -7.87
N GLU A 63 -11.21 17.51 -7.96
CA GLU A 63 -11.90 17.29 -9.23
C GLU A 63 -11.75 18.48 -10.20
N GLU A 64 -11.60 19.70 -9.68
CA GLU A 64 -11.29 20.87 -10.50
C GLU A 64 -9.90 20.73 -11.13
N LYS A 65 -8.92 20.30 -10.33
CA LYS A 65 -7.58 20.00 -10.84
C LYS A 65 -7.57 18.90 -11.91
N LEU A 66 -8.31 17.82 -11.71
CA LEU A 66 -8.48 16.79 -12.74
C LEU A 66 -9.06 17.35 -14.04
N ARG A 67 -10.04 18.24 -13.94
CA ARG A 67 -10.65 18.90 -15.09
C ARG A 67 -9.66 19.80 -15.82
N GLU A 68 -8.87 20.59 -15.08
CA GLU A 68 -7.79 21.42 -15.62
C GLU A 68 -6.79 20.55 -16.39
N VAL A 69 -6.31 19.46 -15.77
CA VAL A 69 -5.35 18.54 -16.37
C VAL A 69 -5.91 17.92 -17.66
N CYS A 70 -7.15 17.47 -17.68
CA CYS A 70 -7.77 16.92 -18.88
C CYS A 70 -7.88 17.96 -20.01
N ASN A 71 -8.23 19.20 -19.68
CA ASN A 71 -8.35 20.28 -20.67
C ASN A 71 -7.01 20.68 -21.30
N ARG A 72 -5.91 20.47 -20.57
CA ARG A 72 -4.55 20.83 -20.99
C ARG A 72 -3.65 19.63 -21.26
N ILE A 73 -4.21 18.45 -21.48
CA ILE A 73 -3.44 17.20 -21.53
C ILE A 73 -2.33 17.19 -22.58
N ALA A 74 -2.50 17.92 -23.68
CA ALA A 74 -1.50 18.03 -24.73
C ALA A 74 -0.25 18.85 -24.33
N GLU A 75 -0.39 19.69 -23.30
CA GLU A 75 0.65 20.62 -22.83
C GLU A 75 1.15 20.26 -21.42
N ILE A 76 0.54 19.26 -20.77
CA ILE A 76 0.82 18.97 -19.36
C ILE A 76 2.21 18.35 -19.20
N GLU A 77 3.02 18.96 -18.40
CA GLU A 77 4.25 18.37 -17.89
C GLU A 77 3.96 17.67 -16.57
N THR A 78 4.13 16.35 -16.47
CA THR A 78 3.81 15.59 -15.25
C THR A 78 4.64 16.05 -14.05
N ALA A 79 5.83 16.63 -14.27
CA ALA A 79 6.62 17.26 -13.23
C ALA A 79 5.92 18.44 -12.55
N SER A 80 4.98 19.12 -13.22
CA SER A 80 4.18 20.21 -12.63
C SER A 80 3.10 19.73 -11.66
N LEU A 81 2.88 18.41 -11.55
CA LEU A 81 1.87 17.78 -10.71
C LEU A 81 2.47 17.19 -9.40
N GLN A 82 3.58 17.74 -8.90
CA GLN A 82 4.25 17.20 -7.70
C GLN A 82 3.35 17.19 -6.45
N GLU A 83 2.50 18.19 -6.27
CA GLU A 83 1.55 18.27 -5.16
C GLU A 83 0.28 17.44 -5.37
N TRP A 84 0.15 16.77 -6.51
CA TRP A 84 -0.99 15.98 -6.94
C TRP A 84 -0.55 14.58 -7.34
N SER A 85 0.06 13.88 -6.41
CA SER A 85 0.76 12.62 -6.67
C SER A 85 -0.12 11.54 -7.31
N SER A 86 -1.38 11.40 -6.89
CA SER A 86 -2.31 10.43 -7.49
C SER A 86 -2.76 10.86 -8.91
N ILE A 87 -2.96 12.16 -9.15
CA ILE A 87 -3.26 12.67 -10.49
C ILE A 87 -2.05 12.47 -11.41
N ARG A 88 -0.86 12.82 -10.93
CA ARG A 88 0.39 12.58 -11.65
C ARG A 88 0.54 11.12 -12.05
N PHE A 89 0.38 10.21 -11.09
CA PHE A 89 0.44 8.78 -11.33
C PHE A 89 -0.57 8.33 -12.39
N GLY A 90 -1.83 8.75 -12.27
CA GLY A 90 -2.88 8.41 -13.24
C GLY A 90 -2.56 8.91 -14.65
N VAL A 91 -2.04 10.14 -14.78
CA VAL A 91 -1.63 10.70 -16.07
C VAL A 91 -0.44 9.94 -16.67
N GLU A 92 0.60 9.69 -15.88
CA GLU A 92 1.79 8.93 -16.31
C GLU A 92 1.41 7.50 -16.77
N MET A 93 0.52 6.84 -16.03
CA MET A 93 0.00 5.51 -16.38
C MET A 93 -0.83 5.56 -17.67
N ALA A 94 -1.71 6.55 -17.83
CA ALA A 94 -2.51 6.68 -19.06
C ALA A 94 -1.61 6.94 -20.30
N PHE A 95 -0.57 7.74 -20.18
CA PHE A 95 0.41 7.91 -21.24
C PHE A 95 1.21 6.62 -21.52
N ALA A 96 1.60 5.90 -20.47
CA ALA A 96 2.31 4.62 -20.64
C ALA A 96 1.46 3.61 -21.38
N ASP A 97 0.18 3.49 -21.02
CA ASP A 97 -0.77 2.60 -21.70
C ASP A 97 -1.03 3.02 -23.15
N LEU A 98 -1.21 4.32 -23.40
CA LEU A 98 -1.41 4.83 -24.77
C LEU A 98 -0.23 4.49 -25.67
N ARG A 99 1.01 4.66 -25.18
CA ARG A 99 2.24 4.26 -25.91
C ARG A 99 2.27 2.78 -26.27
N GLN A 100 1.61 1.92 -25.49
CA GLN A 100 1.45 0.49 -25.75
C GLN A 100 0.16 0.15 -26.55
N GLY A 101 -0.47 1.16 -27.15
CA GLY A 101 -1.69 1.00 -27.95
C GLY A 101 -2.95 0.76 -27.14
N GLY A 102 -3.01 1.20 -25.88
CA GLY A 102 -4.18 1.12 -25.02
C GLY A 102 -4.54 -0.31 -24.60
N LYS A 103 -3.56 -1.20 -24.50
CA LYS A 103 -3.75 -2.64 -24.24
C LYS A 103 -3.74 -2.99 -22.74
N ARG A 104 -3.62 -2.02 -21.85
CA ARG A 104 -3.49 -2.20 -20.39
C ARG A 104 -2.20 -2.92 -20.00
N ILE A 105 -1.18 -2.80 -20.84
CA ILE A 105 0.17 -3.31 -20.60
C ILE A 105 1.08 -2.09 -20.44
N TYR A 106 1.31 -1.67 -19.20
CA TYR A 106 2.10 -0.47 -18.89
C TYR A 106 3.60 -0.69 -19.07
N PHE A 107 4.08 -1.84 -18.62
CA PHE A 107 5.48 -2.25 -18.68
C PHE A 107 5.55 -3.69 -19.23
N PRO A 108 5.81 -3.88 -20.53
CA PRO A 108 5.94 -5.20 -21.12
C PRO A 108 7.02 -6.03 -20.41
N SER A 109 6.64 -7.19 -19.90
CA SER A 109 7.50 -8.10 -19.15
C SER A 109 6.90 -9.50 -19.12
N ALA A 110 7.65 -10.51 -18.71
CA ALA A 110 7.11 -11.85 -18.50
C ALA A 110 5.96 -11.87 -17.49
N PHE A 111 5.99 -10.99 -16.46
CA PHE A 111 4.87 -10.84 -15.51
C PHE A 111 3.61 -10.30 -16.18
N SER A 112 3.71 -9.22 -16.96
CA SER A 112 2.54 -8.65 -17.64
C SER A 112 2.00 -9.52 -18.78
N ALA A 113 2.83 -10.44 -19.31
CA ALA A 113 2.42 -11.47 -20.24
C ALA A 113 1.78 -12.70 -19.57
N GLY A 114 1.80 -12.79 -18.24
CA GLY A 114 1.31 -13.95 -17.50
C GLY A 114 2.27 -15.15 -17.51
N GLU A 115 3.53 -14.96 -17.91
CA GLU A 115 4.55 -16.01 -18.04
C GLU A 115 5.39 -16.18 -16.76
N ALA A 116 5.34 -15.17 -15.87
CA ALA A 116 6.05 -15.20 -14.58
C ALA A 116 5.17 -14.61 -13.47
N GLY A 117 5.36 -15.11 -12.23
CA GLY A 117 4.75 -14.55 -11.03
C GLY A 117 5.65 -13.50 -10.37
N ILE A 118 5.07 -12.77 -9.42
CA ILE A 118 5.79 -11.93 -8.46
C ILE A 118 5.45 -12.44 -7.07
N GLU A 119 6.47 -12.71 -6.26
CA GLU A 119 6.25 -13.09 -4.87
C GLU A 119 5.66 -11.94 -4.06
N ILE A 120 4.65 -12.26 -3.27
CA ILE A 120 3.98 -11.32 -2.37
C ILE A 120 3.87 -11.92 -0.97
N ASN A 121 3.80 -11.07 0.06
CA ASN A 121 3.52 -11.54 1.41
C ASN A 121 2.02 -11.81 1.62
N GLY A 122 1.72 -12.78 2.48
CA GLY A 122 0.40 -12.95 3.07
C GLY A 122 0.18 -11.90 4.16
N LEU A 123 -0.68 -10.91 3.89
CA LEU A 123 -1.00 -9.86 4.85
C LEU A 123 -2.02 -10.34 5.88
N ILE A 124 -1.69 -10.18 7.16
CA ILE A 124 -2.60 -10.35 8.30
C ILE A 124 -3.03 -8.96 8.75
N TRP A 125 -4.23 -8.59 8.34
CA TRP A 125 -4.82 -7.31 8.67
C TRP A 125 -5.23 -7.23 10.13
N MET A 126 -5.33 -6.02 10.68
CA MET A 126 -5.76 -5.77 12.05
C MET A 126 -7.15 -6.38 12.32
N GLY A 127 -7.35 -6.87 13.53
CA GLY A 127 -8.59 -7.47 14.04
C GLY A 127 -8.41 -7.86 15.49
N ASP A 128 -9.41 -8.49 16.08
CA ASP A 128 -9.21 -9.16 17.36
C ASP A 128 -8.28 -10.39 17.21
N ARG A 129 -7.81 -10.90 18.34
CA ARG A 129 -6.84 -12.00 18.37
C ARG A 129 -7.32 -13.24 17.61
N GLU A 130 -8.59 -13.61 17.74
CA GLU A 130 -9.15 -14.81 17.09
C GLU A 130 -9.24 -14.62 15.56
N THR A 131 -9.74 -13.49 15.11
CA THR A 131 -9.78 -13.12 13.69
C THR A 131 -8.39 -13.13 13.06
N MET A 132 -7.39 -12.55 13.74
CA MET A 132 -6.02 -12.54 13.24
C MET A 132 -5.45 -13.97 13.18
N LEU A 133 -5.71 -14.80 14.18
CA LEU A 133 -5.28 -16.20 14.19
C LEU A 133 -5.90 -17.02 13.04
N GLN A 134 -7.18 -16.81 12.73
CA GLN A 134 -7.85 -17.44 11.60
C GLN A 134 -7.22 -17.00 10.26
N ARG A 135 -6.92 -15.71 10.13
CA ARG A 135 -6.25 -15.16 8.93
C ARG A 135 -4.85 -15.73 8.75
N ILE A 136 -4.09 -15.87 9.84
CA ILE A 136 -2.75 -16.50 9.81
C ILE A 136 -2.87 -17.95 9.31
N ARG A 137 -3.77 -18.75 9.87
CA ARG A 137 -4.00 -20.14 9.42
C ARG A 137 -4.33 -20.18 7.94
N ALA A 138 -5.29 -19.36 7.49
CA ALA A 138 -5.70 -19.32 6.09
C ALA A 138 -4.55 -18.97 5.13
N LYS A 139 -3.64 -18.05 5.51
CA LYS A 139 -2.47 -17.70 4.71
C LYS A 139 -1.41 -18.79 4.69
N LEU A 140 -1.16 -19.43 5.81
CA LEU A 140 -0.23 -20.56 5.90
C LEU A 140 -0.75 -21.77 5.12
N ASP A 141 -2.05 -22.09 5.24
CA ASP A 141 -2.67 -23.17 4.48
C ASP A 141 -2.71 -22.89 2.97
N ALA A 142 -2.76 -21.62 2.57
CA ALA A 142 -2.64 -21.19 1.18
C ALA A 142 -1.19 -21.19 0.65
N GLY A 143 -0.19 -21.58 1.47
CA GLY A 143 1.20 -21.75 1.05
C GLY A 143 2.01 -20.44 0.97
N PHE A 144 1.62 -19.38 1.69
CA PHE A 144 2.45 -18.18 1.76
C PHE A 144 3.71 -18.44 2.60
N HIS A 145 4.89 -18.19 2.01
CA HIS A 145 6.19 -18.31 2.68
C HIS A 145 6.68 -17.00 3.32
N CYS A 146 5.98 -15.89 3.11
CA CYS A 146 6.20 -14.63 3.80
C CYS A 146 4.89 -14.14 4.38
N ILE A 147 4.84 -13.90 5.69
CA ILE A 147 3.66 -13.40 6.42
C ILE A 147 3.99 -12.05 7.04
N LYS A 148 3.22 -11.02 6.69
CA LYS A 148 3.29 -9.69 7.30
C LYS A 148 2.12 -9.49 8.25
N VAL A 149 2.40 -9.32 9.55
CA VAL A 149 1.38 -9.14 10.60
C VAL A 149 1.30 -7.68 10.99
N LYS A 150 0.11 -7.09 10.88
CA LYS A 150 -0.18 -5.76 11.44
C LYS A 150 -0.26 -5.87 12.95
N ILE A 151 0.49 -5.04 13.67
CA ILE A 151 0.55 -5.00 15.14
C ILE A 151 0.27 -3.58 15.66
N GLY A 152 0.10 -3.43 16.98
CA GLY A 152 -0.16 -2.15 17.63
C GLY A 152 -1.66 -1.82 17.79
N ALA A 153 -2.56 -2.75 17.47
CA ALA A 153 -4.00 -2.55 17.57
C ALA A 153 -4.65 -3.31 18.74
N ILE A 154 -4.00 -4.38 19.21
CA ILE A 154 -4.47 -5.19 20.38
C ILE A 154 -3.40 -5.20 21.46
N ASP A 155 -3.68 -5.89 22.57
CA ASP A 155 -2.68 -6.05 23.61
C ASP A 155 -1.38 -6.68 23.10
N PHE A 156 -0.24 -6.07 23.44
CA PHE A 156 1.06 -6.47 22.93
C PHE A 156 1.43 -7.92 23.24
N GLN A 157 1.06 -8.44 24.42
CA GLN A 157 1.30 -9.84 24.72
C GLN A 157 0.49 -10.77 23.81
N SER A 158 -0.74 -10.39 23.47
CA SER A 158 -1.55 -11.12 22.49
C SER A 158 -0.92 -11.11 21.08
N GLU A 159 -0.27 -10.02 20.68
CA GLU A 159 0.48 -9.94 19.43
C GLU A 159 1.70 -10.87 19.45
N LEU A 160 2.47 -10.89 20.54
CA LEU A 160 3.56 -11.84 20.73
C LEU A 160 3.09 -13.31 20.67
N ASP A 161 1.91 -13.60 21.22
CA ASP A 161 1.32 -14.96 21.16
C ASP A 161 0.97 -15.40 19.74
N LEU A 162 0.55 -14.47 18.86
CA LEU A 162 0.32 -14.75 17.44
C LEU A 162 1.64 -15.10 16.73
N LEU A 163 2.70 -14.34 16.97
CA LEU A 163 4.04 -14.64 16.42
C LEU A 163 4.58 -15.97 16.92
N LYS A 164 4.42 -16.23 18.22
CA LYS A 164 4.77 -17.52 18.86
C LYS A 164 3.99 -18.69 18.26
N PHE A 165 2.72 -18.51 17.93
CA PHE A 165 1.91 -19.55 17.26
C PHE A 165 2.51 -19.92 15.90
N ILE A 166 2.94 -18.93 15.09
CA ILE A 166 3.57 -19.19 13.81
C ILE A 166 4.91 -19.90 14.01
N ARG A 167 5.79 -19.39 14.87
CA ARG A 167 7.14 -19.94 15.11
C ARG A 167 7.16 -21.31 15.75
N ARG A 168 6.14 -21.71 16.48
CA ARG A 168 6.01 -23.08 16.99
C ARG A 168 5.78 -24.11 15.88
N ARG A 169 5.29 -23.69 14.73
CA ARG A 169 4.92 -24.57 13.61
C ARG A 169 5.87 -24.46 12.42
N PHE A 170 6.43 -23.27 12.21
CA PHE A 170 7.29 -22.96 11.08
C PHE A 170 8.54 -22.23 11.54
N GLY A 171 9.70 -22.77 11.17
CA GLY A 171 10.98 -22.12 11.40
C GLY A 171 11.16 -20.87 10.54
N ARG A 172 12.27 -20.18 10.75
CA ARG A 172 12.65 -19.01 9.96
C ARG A 172 12.79 -19.33 8.47
N GLU A 173 13.33 -20.51 8.17
CA GLU A 173 13.57 -20.96 6.80
C GLU A 173 12.28 -21.38 6.07
N ASP A 174 11.24 -21.74 6.82
CA ASP A 174 9.95 -22.13 6.24
C ASP A 174 9.07 -20.92 5.94
N VAL A 175 9.03 -19.95 6.87
CA VAL A 175 8.19 -18.76 6.79
C VAL A 175 8.92 -17.52 7.27
N GLU A 176 9.15 -16.58 6.37
CA GLU A 176 9.60 -15.23 6.70
C GLU A 176 8.50 -14.45 7.42
N LEU A 177 8.81 -13.88 8.58
CA LEU A 177 7.88 -13.03 9.32
C LEU A 177 8.31 -11.58 9.26
N ARG A 178 7.35 -10.72 8.94
CA ARG A 178 7.45 -9.27 9.02
C ARG A 178 6.34 -8.73 9.89
N VAL A 179 6.58 -7.64 10.59
CA VAL A 179 5.55 -6.94 11.35
C VAL A 179 5.48 -5.48 10.93
N ASP A 180 4.29 -4.88 11.10
CA ASP A 180 4.05 -3.48 10.78
C ASP A 180 3.25 -2.85 11.92
N ALA A 181 3.88 -1.94 12.64
CA ALA A 181 3.31 -1.29 13.82
C ALA A 181 2.52 -0.01 13.48
N ASN A 182 2.61 0.49 12.24
CA ASN A 182 1.95 1.73 11.81
C ASN A 182 2.12 2.92 12.77
N GLY A 183 3.29 3.03 13.42
CA GLY A 183 3.60 4.09 14.37
C GLY A 183 2.93 3.95 15.72
N ALA A 184 2.55 2.74 16.12
CA ALA A 184 1.81 2.51 17.36
C ALA A 184 2.66 2.59 18.64
N PHE A 185 3.99 2.46 18.54
CA PHE A 185 4.85 2.46 19.73
C PHE A 185 5.21 3.88 20.14
N ALA A 186 5.21 4.12 21.45
CA ALA A 186 5.81 5.32 22.01
C ALA A 186 7.34 5.21 21.95
N PRO A 187 8.08 6.28 21.59
CA PRO A 187 9.53 6.26 21.44
C PRO A 187 10.26 5.74 22.70
N GLU A 188 9.73 6.04 23.88
CA GLU A 188 10.31 5.67 25.19
C GLU A 188 10.29 4.16 25.42
N THR A 189 9.31 3.46 24.88
CA THR A 189 9.12 2.01 25.07
C THR A 189 9.39 1.19 23.81
N ALA A 190 9.67 1.87 22.68
CA ALA A 190 9.83 1.21 21.38
C ALA A 190 10.97 0.19 21.40
N LEU A 191 12.13 0.52 21.96
CA LEU A 191 13.30 -0.38 22.00
C LEU A 191 12.99 -1.65 22.80
N GLU A 192 12.34 -1.55 23.97
CA GLU A 192 11.91 -2.69 24.76
C GLU A 192 10.97 -3.63 23.97
N ARG A 193 10.03 -3.05 23.19
CA ARG A 193 9.14 -3.81 22.31
C ARG A 193 9.90 -4.48 21.17
N LEU A 194 10.87 -3.79 20.58
CA LEU A 194 11.73 -4.35 19.52
C LEU A 194 12.54 -5.54 20.05
N ASP A 195 13.10 -5.44 21.26
CA ASP A 195 13.80 -6.54 21.93
C ASP A 195 12.89 -7.77 22.18
N ALA A 196 11.64 -7.52 22.55
CA ALA A 196 10.68 -8.59 22.73
C ALA A 196 10.28 -9.27 21.41
N LEU A 197 10.13 -8.49 20.34
CA LEU A 197 9.81 -8.95 19.00
C LEU A 197 10.97 -9.70 18.35
N ALA A 198 12.22 -9.31 18.60
CA ALA A 198 13.43 -9.95 18.06
C ALA A 198 13.53 -11.45 18.42
N LYS A 199 12.91 -11.88 19.51
CA LYS A 199 12.85 -13.29 19.96
C LYS A 199 12.10 -14.22 19.02
N TYR A 200 11.41 -13.67 18.01
CA TYR A 200 10.59 -14.42 17.05
C TYR A 200 11.21 -14.51 15.65
N ASP A 201 12.52 -14.27 15.52
CA ASP A 201 13.23 -14.35 14.23
C ASP A 201 12.54 -13.56 13.11
N LEU A 202 12.15 -12.32 13.40
CA LEU A 202 11.52 -11.43 12.43
C LEU A 202 12.55 -10.93 11.41
N HIS A 203 12.12 -10.82 10.16
CA HIS A 203 12.90 -10.21 9.09
C HIS A 203 13.04 -8.70 9.32
N SER A 204 11.94 -8.02 9.63
CA SER A 204 11.90 -6.56 9.83
C SER A 204 10.63 -6.12 10.54
N ILE A 205 10.67 -4.90 11.07
CA ILE A 205 9.50 -4.15 11.52
C ILE A 205 9.32 -2.90 10.65
N GLU A 206 8.09 -2.63 10.21
CA GLU A 206 7.74 -1.40 9.50
C GLU A 206 7.17 -0.39 10.48
N GLN A 207 7.67 0.83 10.39
CA GLN A 207 7.21 2.02 11.09
C GLN A 207 6.86 1.79 12.58
N PRO A 208 7.86 1.53 13.46
CA PRO A 208 7.60 1.26 14.87
C PRO A 208 7.00 2.46 15.61
N ILE A 209 7.46 3.69 15.33
CA ILE A 209 6.98 4.95 15.91
C ILE A 209 6.33 5.83 14.86
N ARG A 210 5.63 6.87 15.28
CA ARG A 210 4.93 7.80 14.38
C ARG A 210 5.87 8.52 13.43
N ALA A 211 5.38 8.80 12.22
CA ALA A 211 6.08 9.63 11.25
C ALA A 211 6.37 11.04 11.81
N GLY A 212 7.48 11.63 11.39
CA GLY A 212 7.93 12.95 11.85
C GLY A 212 8.82 12.95 13.08
N GLN A 213 8.98 11.83 13.78
CA GLN A 213 9.88 11.66 14.93
C GLN A 213 11.27 11.18 14.45
N TRP A 214 11.95 12.04 13.68
CA TRP A 214 13.17 11.66 12.93
C TRP A 214 14.36 11.34 13.82
N GLU A 215 14.54 12.07 14.92
CA GLU A 215 15.65 11.87 15.85
C GLU A 215 15.47 10.55 16.62
N GLU A 216 14.27 10.29 17.10
CA GLU A 216 13.93 9.04 17.79
C GLU A 216 14.03 7.84 16.83
N MET A 217 13.59 8.01 15.57
CA MET A 217 13.71 6.96 14.56
C MET A 217 15.17 6.68 14.22
N ALA A 218 16.02 7.70 14.09
CA ALA A 218 17.44 7.53 13.84
C ALA A 218 18.12 6.77 14.99
N ARG A 219 17.79 7.11 16.25
CA ARG A 219 18.26 6.38 17.43
C ARG A 219 17.79 4.92 17.40
N LEU A 220 16.49 4.68 17.19
CA LEU A 220 15.94 3.33 17.12
C LEU A 220 16.60 2.50 16.01
N THR A 221 16.85 3.08 14.84
CA THR A 221 17.51 2.38 13.73
C THR A 221 18.93 1.94 14.09
N SER A 222 19.65 2.71 14.92
CA SER A 222 21.01 2.37 15.37
C SER A 222 21.05 1.35 16.51
N GLU A 223 20.02 1.33 17.37
CA GLU A 223 19.98 0.50 18.58
C GLU A 223 19.11 -0.76 18.42
N SER A 224 18.24 -0.81 17.41
CA SER A 224 17.28 -1.89 17.22
C SER A 224 17.95 -3.23 16.91
N PRO A 225 17.52 -4.34 17.57
CA PRO A 225 17.94 -5.68 17.21
C PRO A 225 17.28 -6.19 15.91
N LEU A 226 16.30 -5.46 15.37
CA LEU A 226 15.56 -5.77 14.15
C LEU A 226 15.81 -4.70 13.08
N PRO A 227 15.91 -5.08 11.79
CA PRO A 227 15.86 -4.13 10.69
C PRO A 227 14.54 -3.35 10.70
N ILE A 228 14.62 -2.02 10.53
CA ILE A 228 13.47 -1.13 10.46
C ILE A 228 13.22 -0.73 9.00
N ALA A 229 11.97 -0.86 8.56
CA ALA A 229 11.46 -0.32 7.30
C ALA A 229 10.61 0.93 7.55
N LEU A 230 10.60 1.87 6.59
CA LEU A 230 9.83 3.12 6.63
C LEU A 230 8.98 3.28 5.37
#